data_23feea445f8bd1c685c4db67ad39dc9d
#
_entry.id   23feea445f8bd1c685c4db67ad39dc9d
#
_cell.length_a   1.000
_cell.length_b   1.000
_cell.length_c   1.000
_cell.angle_alpha   90.00
_cell.angle_beta   90.00
_cell.angle_gamma   90.00
#
_symmetry.space_group_name_H-M   'P 1'
#
loop_
_entity.id
_entity.type
_entity.pdbx_description
1 polymer ?
#
loop_
_entity_poly.entity_id
_entity_poly.type
_entity_poly.pdbx_seq_one_letter_code
_entity_poly.pdbx_strand_id
1 'polypeptide(L)'
;MLAGGRGVPPSHLLAPGDEVEVHPVPRPQPLPGEPRFLLDVHLGTLARRLRLLGVDTAYHNDMDDPALVVQANEERRVLLTQDRGLLRRRALWLGAYIRGSAPSDQLRDLLERFAPPLRPWTRCTACNGVLRPVTKDEVEPLLEAGTRRSYDAYGRCGSCGQVYWHGAHSGHLEEIVRMATAWSA
;
A
#
# COMPACT_ATOMS: atom_id res chain seq x y z
N MET A 1 4.48 -21.45 -14.56
CA MET A 1 4.55 -22.10 -15.84
C MET A 1 4.92 -23.57 -15.61
N LEU A 2 4.23 -24.47 -16.25
CA LEU A 2 4.57 -25.89 -16.25
C LEU A 2 5.07 -26.25 -17.67
N ALA A 3 6.06 -27.10 -17.76
CA ALA A 3 6.49 -27.74 -19.01
C ALA A 3 6.43 -29.26 -18.79
N GLY A 4 5.68 -29.98 -19.63
CA GLY A 4 5.43 -31.41 -19.44
C GLY A 4 4.86 -31.77 -18.07
N GLY A 5 3.95 -30.94 -17.50
CA GLY A 5 3.34 -31.11 -16.19
C GLY A 5 4.23 -30.81 -14.99
N ARG A 6 5.47 -30.32 -15.18
CA ARG A 6 6.41 -29.96 -14.10
C ARG A 6 6.60 -28.45 -14.01
N GLY A 7 6.62 -27.92 -12.79
CA GLY A 7 6.92 -26.51 -12.54
C GLY A 7 8.34 -26.15 -13.00
N VAL A 8 8.47 -25.18 -13.91
CA VAL A 8 9.76 -24.71 -14.43
C VAL A 8 9.96 -23.24 -14.15
N PRO A 9 11.21 -22.79 -13.90
CA PRO A 9 11.51 -21.38 -13.70
C PRO A 9 11.29 -20.58 -14.99
N PRO A 10 11.12 -19.25 -14.91
CA PRO A 10 10.97 -18.39 -16.09
C PRO A 10 12.14 -18.44 -17.08
N SER A 11 13.32 -18.85 -16.61
CA SER A 11 14.53 -18.99 -17.43
C SER A 11 14.66 -20.36 -18.11
N HIS A 12 13.68 -21.25 -17.94
CA HIS A 12 13.69 -22.56 -18.58
C HIS A 12 13.60 -22.43 -20.10
N LEU A 13 14.54 -23.07 -20.80
CA LEU A 13 14.55 -23.11 -22.26
C LEU A 13 13.62 -24.23 -22.75
N LEU A 14 12.63 -23.85 -23.53
CA LEU A 14 11.68 -24.77 -24.12
C LEU A 14 12.28 -25.42 -25.37
N ALA A 15 12.06 -26.72 -25.56
CA ALA A 15 12.38 -27.45 -26.78
C ALA A 15 11.17 -27.45 -27.73
N PRO A 16 11.41 -27.65 -29.06
CA PRO A 16 10.32 -27.87 -30.01
C PRO A 16 9.46 -29.08 -29.60
N GLY A 17 8.15 -28.85 -29.46
CA GLY A 17 7.21 -29.90 -29.05
C GLY A 17 6.90 -29.92 -27.55
N ASP A 18 7.52 -29.06 -26.74
CA ASP A 18 7.16 -28.94 -25.33
C ASP A 18 5.72 -28.39 -25.17
N GLU A 19 4.93 -29.07 -24.37
CA GLU A 19 3.62 -28.62 -23.99
C GLU A 19 3.74 -27.71 -22.76
N VAL A 20 3.25 -26.46 -22.88
CA VAL A 20 3.38 -25.42 -21.85
C VAL A 20 2.01 -25.04 -21.31
N GLU A 21 1.85 -25.17 -20.00
CA GLU A 21 0.67 -24.68 -19.29
C GLU A 21 0.99 -23.41 -18.49
N VAL A 22 0.18 -22.39 -18.63
CA VAL A 22 0.27 -21.16 -17.87
C VAL A 22 -0.94 -21.04 -16.96
N HIS A 23 -0.73 -21.22 -15.66
CA HIS A 23 -1.78 -21.05 -14.68
C HIS A 23 -1.78 -19.63 -14.13
N PRO A 24 -2.96 -19.00 -13.92
CA PRO A 24 -3.03 -17.74 -13.21
C PRO A 24 -2.54 -17.92 -11.78
N VAL A 25 -1.84 -16.92 -11.27
CA VAL A 25 -1.48 -16.91 -9.84
C VAL A 25 -2.77 -16.68 -9.04
N PRO A 26 -3.10 -17.56 -8.07
CA PRO A 26 -4.31 -17.40 -7.26
C PRO A 26 -4.31 -16.08 -6.50
N ARG A 27 -5.49 -15.53 -6.29
CA ARG A 27 -5.71 -14.35 -5.45
C ARG A 27 -6.57 -14.74 -4.24
N PRO A 28 -6.27 -14.25 -3.04
CA PRO A 28 -5.12 -13.39 -2.72
C PRO A 28 -3.78 -14.15 -2.79
N GLN A 29 -2.71 -13.43 -3.18
CA GLN A 29 -1.37 -13.97 -3.17
C GLN A 29 -0.83 -14.02 -1.75
N PRO A 30 -0.36 -15.18 -1.25
CA PRO A 30 0.25 -15.26 0.06
C PRO A 30 1.54 -14.42 0.10
N LEU A 31 1.72 -13.70 1.20
CA LEU A 31 2.94 -12.96 1.51
C LEU A 31 3.70 -13.64 2.64
N PRO A 32 5.04 -13.62 2.62
CA PRO A 32 5.85 -14.13 3.72
C PRO A 32 5.82 -13.13 4.88
N GLY A 33 4.87 -13.27 5.79
CA GLY A 33 4.66 -12.40 6.95
C GLY A 33 3.54 -11.36 6.78
N GLU A 34 3.54 -10.35 7.64
CA GLU A 34 2.54 -9.28 7.59
C GLU A 34 2.68 -8.45 6.31
N PRO A 35 1.56 -8.07 5.67
CA PRO A 35 1.57 -7.22 4.49
C PRO A 35 2.16 -5.83 4.79
N ARG A 36 3.37 -5.58 4.31
CA ARG A 36 4.07 -4.31 4.40
C ARG A 36 4.55 -3.92 3.01
N PHE A 37 4.25 -2.69 2.60
CA PHE A 37 4.54 -2.23 1.24
C PHE A 37 5.52 -1.05 1.24
N LEU A 38 6.30 -0.94 0.17
CA LEU A 38 7.07 0.23 -0.20
C LEU A 38 6.65 0.62 -1.62
N LEU A 39 6.26 1.86 -1.83
CA LEU A 39 5.76 2.33 -3.10
C LEU A 39 6.80 3.21 -3.82
N ASP A 40 6.93 2.95 -5.11
CA ASP A 40 7.69 3.78 -6.05
C ASP A 40 7.13 5.22 -6.12
N VAL A 41 7.99 6.17 -6.47
CA VAL A 41 7.74 7.62 -6.45
C VAL A 41 6.47 8.06 -7.18
N HIS A 42 6.06 7.34 -8.22
CA HIS A 42 4.85 7.65 -8.98
C HIS A 42 3.53 7.19 -8.33
N LEU A 43 3.60 6.43 -7.24
CA LEU A 43 2.44 5.84 -6.55
C LEU A 43 2.02 6.59 -5.27
N GLY A 44 2.36 7.87 -5.14
CA GLY A 44 2.11 8.65 -3.93
C GLY A 44 0.62 8.74 -3.54
N THR A 45 -0.30 8.82 -4.49
CA THR A 45 -1.74 8.82 -4.21
C THR A 45 -2.19 7.46 -3.66
N LEU A 46 -1.69 6.36 -4.23
CA LEU A 46 -1.95 5.02 -3.73
C LEU A 46 -1.40 4.84 -2.30
N ALA A 47 -0.19 5.35 -2.01
CA ALA A 47 0.40 5.30 -0.68
C ALA A 47 -0.50 5.97 0.37
N ARG A 48 -1.03 7.17 0.08
CA ARG A 48 -1.96 7.88 0.98
C ARG A 48 -3.25 7.10 1.22
N ARG A 49 -3.81 6.47 0.18
CA ARG A 49 -5.04 5.64 0.29
C ARG A 49 -4.80 4.39 1.13
N LEU A 50 -3.68 3.70 0.95
CA LEU A 50 -3.31 2.53 1.75
C LEU A 50 -3.12 2.89 3.22
N ARG A 51 -2.44 3.99 3.52
CA ARG A 51 -2.28 4.51 4.88
C ARG A 51 -3.62 4.88 5.51
N LEU A 52 -4.53 5.49 4.74
CA LEU A 52 -5.90 5.78 5.18
C LEU A 52 -6.63 4.50 5.62
N LEU A 53 -6.42 3.41 4.88
CA LEU A 53 -6.96 2.09 5.19
C LEU A 53 -6.20 1.34 6.30
N GLY A 54 -5.19 1.95 6.91
CA GLY A 54 -4.40 1.38 7.98
C GLY A 54 -3.33 0.38 7.54
N VAL A 55 -3.08 0.26 6.23
CA VAL A 55 -2.07 -0.63 5.66
C VAL A 55 -0.67 0.00 5.81
N ASP A 56 0.30 -0.79 6.32
CA ASP A 56 1.68 -0.33 6.48
C ASP A 56 2.34 -0.07 5.13
N THR A 57 2.55 1.21 4.82
CA THR A 57 2.97 1.66 3.50
C THR A 57 4.05 2.73 3.58
N ALA A 58 5.30 2.37 3.32
CA ALA A 58 6.41 3.30 3.15
C ALA A 58 6.33 3.96 1.76
N TYR A 59 6.70 5.22 1.69
CA TYR A 59 6.72 5.99 0.45
C TYR A 59 7.59 7.23 0.62
N HIS A 60 8.40 7.50 -0.38
CA HIS A 60 9.21 8.70 -0.52
C HIS A 60 9.00 9.27 -1.93
N ASN A 61 8.97 10.58 -2.06
CA ASN A 61 8.69 11.25 -3.34
C ASN A 61 9.94 11.47 -4.23
N ASP A 62 11.12 11.17 -3.71
CA ASP A 62 12.41 11.48 -4.32
C ASP A 62 13.45 10.34 -4.22
N MET A 63 13.01 9.14 -3.82
CA MET A 63 13.91 7.99 -3.66
C MET A 63 14.23 7.35 -5.01
N ASP A 64 15.52 7.12 -5.28
CA ASP A 64 15.96 6.43 -6.49
C ASP A 64 15.77 4.90 -6.41
N ASP A 65 15.83 4.23 -7.56
CA ASP A 65 15.63 2.78 -7.66
C ASP A 65 16.58 1.95 -6.79
N PRO A 66 17.91 2.22 -6.72
CA PRO A 66 18.81 1.49 -5.84
C PRO A 66 18.39 1.57 -4.38
N ALA A 67 18.03 2.75 -3.89
CA ALA A 67 17.61 2.97 -2.51
C ALA A 67 16.26 2.28 -2.22
N LEU A 68 15.32 2.29 -3.17
CA LEU A 68 14.07 1.53 -3.07
C LEU A 68 14.33 0.03 -2.88
N VAL A 69 15.25 -0.56 -3.65
CA VAL A 69 15.60 -1.98 -3.51
C VAL A 69 16.24 -2.28 -2.17
N VAL A 70 17.15 -1.42 -1.70
CA VAL A 70 17.79 -1.56 -0.38
C VAL A 70 16.73 -1.55 0.72
N GLN A 71 15.89 -0.53 0.77
CA GLN A 71 14.85 -0.39 1.80
C GLN A 71 13.84 -1.55 1.75
N ALA A 72 13.40 -1.95 0.56
CA ALA A 72 12.48 -3.08 0.40
C ALA A 72 13.04 -4.36 1.03
N ASN A 73 14.33 -4.63 0.82
CA ASN A 73 15.03 -5.80 1.33
C ASN A 73 15.24 -5.73 2.85
N GLU A 74 15.75 -4.61 3.36
CA GLU A 74 16.05 -4.42 4.79
C GLU A 74 14.79 -4.48 5.65
N GLU A 75 13.73 -3.81 5.21
CA GLU A 75 12.47 -3.76 5.94
C GLU A 75 11.50 -4.91 5.59
N ARG A 76 11.87 -5.82 4.68
CA ARG A 76 11.01 -6.91 4.19
C ARG A 76 9.66 -6.41 3.69
N ARG A 77 9.67 -5.34 2.88
CA ARG A 77 8.49 -4.77 2.24
C ARG A 77 8.35 -5.26 0.80
N VAL A 78 7.12 -5.46 0.36
CA VAL A 78 6.83 -5.69 -1.06
C VAL A 78 6.99 -4.37 -1.79
N LEU A 79 7.92 -4.29 -2.73
CA LEU A 79 8.09 -3.11 -3.59
C LEU A 79 7.00 -3.08 -4.66
N LEU A 80 6.16 -2.03 -4.62
CA LEU A 80 5.09 -1.80 -5.58
C LEU A 80 5.52 -0.75 -6.59
N THR A 81 5.47 -1.08 -7.87
CA THR A 81 5.88 -0.17 -8.95
C THR A 81 5.13 -0.47 -10.25
N GLN A 82 5.15 0.49 -11.17
CA GLN A 82 4.76 0.31 -12.58
C GLN A 82 5.99 0.24 -13.50
N ASP A 83 7.20 0.32 -12.94
CA ASP A 83 8.44 0.11 -13.69
C ASP A 83 8.83 -1.37 -13.71
N ARG A 84 8.78 -1.95 -14.91
CA ARG A 84 9.21 -3.33 -15.13
C ARG A 84 10.73 -3.50 -15.03
N GLY A 85 11.50 -2.45 -15.27
CA GLY A 85 12.96 -2.44 -15.12
C GLY A 85 13.36 -2.64 -13.66
N LEU A 86 12.71 -1.90 -12.78
CA LEU A 86 12.90 -2.01 -11.33
C LEU A 86 12.57 -3.43 -10.83
N LEU A 87 11.49 -4.03 -11.32
CA LEU A 87 11.09 -5.40 -10.95
C LEU A 87 12.03 -6.51 -11.47
N ARG A 88 12.86 -6.23 -12.47
CA ARG A 88 13.86 -7.19 -13.00
C ARG A 88 15.17 -7.21 -12.21
N ARG A 89 15.34 -6.32 -11.24
CA ARG A 89 16.57 -6.27 -10.43
C ARG A 89 16.68 -7.54 -9.59
N ARG A 90 17.72 -8.34 -9.84
CA ARG A 90 17.97 -9.62 -9.15
C ARG A 90 18.12 -9.49 -7.64
N ALA A 91 18.57 -8.32 -7.17
CA ALA A 91 18.74 -8.03 -5.75
C ALA A 91 17.40 -7.79 -5.03
N LEU A 92 16.30 -7.54 -5.75
CA LEU A 92 15.00 -7.27 -5.15
C LEU A 92 14.41 -8.54 -4.53
N TRP A 93 14.16 -8.49 -3.23
CA TRP A 93 13.58 -9.60 -2.47
C TRP A 93 12.16 -9.97 -2.94
N LEU A 94 11.28 -8.99 -3.02
CA LEU A 94 9.91 -9.19 -3.48
C LEU A 94 9.36 -7.90 -4.08
N GLY A 95 8.85 -7.99 -5.29
CA GLY A 95 8.25 -6.87 -6.00
C GLY A 95 6.96 -7.24 -6.69
N ALA A 96 6.09 -6.26 -6.90
CA ALA A 96 4.84 -6.45 -7.60
C ALA A 96 4.52 -5.27 -8.51
N TYR A 97 4.14 -5.58 -9.75
CA TYR A 97 3.61 -4.60 -10.68
C TYR A 97 2.19 -4.23 -10.29
N ILE A 98 1.90 -2.94 -10.13
CA ILE A 98 0.55 -2.43 -9.87
C ILE A 98 -0.13 -2.11 -11.19
N ARG A 99 -1.31 -2.67 -11.40
CA ARG A 99 -2.13 -2.45 -12.59
C ARG A 99 -3.06 -1.25 -12.39
N GLY A 100 -3.46 -0.66 -13.52
CA GLY A 100 -4.37 0.50 -13.55
C GLY A 100 -3.64 1.83 -13.66
N SER A 101 -4.29 2.79 -14.32
CA SER A 101 -3.82 4.17 -14.46
C SER A 101 -4.46 5.11 -13.43
N ALA A 102 -5.71 4.84 -13.05
CA ALA A 102 -6.38 5.60 -12.01
C ALA A 102 -6.04 5.07 -10.60
N PRO A 103 -5.92 5.95 -9.60
CA PRO A 103 -5.62 5.53 -8.23
C PRO A 103 -6.65 4.57 -7.60
N SER A 104 -7.90 4.57 -8.08
CA SER A 104 -8.94 3.60 -7.69
C SER A 104 -8.65 2.20 -8.21
N ASP A 105 -8.22 2.10 -9.48
CA ASP A 105 -7.90 0.82 -10.10
C ASP A 105 -6.65 0.20 -9.48
N GLN A 106 -5.63 1.04 -9.21
CA GLN A 106 -4.41 0.63 -8.51
C GLN A 106 -4.70 0.09 -7.11
N LEU A 107 -5.57 0.80 -6.37
CA LEU A 107 -6.00 0.37 -5.04
C LEU A 107 -6.74 -0.97 -5.10
N ARG A 108 -7.67 -1.10 -6.03
CA ARG A 108 -8.44 -2.33 -6.23
C ARG A 108 -7.53 -3.51 -6.58
N ASP A 109 -6.61 -3.35 -7.56
CA ASP A 109 -5.65 -4.41 -7.94
C ASP A 109 -4.83 -4.89 -6.73
N LEU A 110 -4.39 -3.96 -5.87
CA LEU A 110 -3.63 -4.29 -4.66
C LEU A 110 -4.49 -5.06 -3.65
N LEU A 111 -5.68 -4.57 -3.34
CA LEU A 111 -6.56 -5.18 -2.35
C LEU A 111 -7.00 -6.58 -2.78
N GLU A 112 -7.42 -6.77 -4.03
CA GLU A 112 -7.77 -8.07 -4.58
C GLU A 112 -6.57 -9.02 -4.63
N ARG A 113 -5.36 -8.48 -4.82
CA ARG A 113 -4.16 -9.29 -5.00
C ARG A 113 -3.56 -9.77 -3.69
N PHE A 114 -3.54 -8.95 -2.66
CA PHE A 114 -2.83 -9.25 -1.41
C PHE A 114 -3.75 -9.35 -0.20
N ALA A 115 -4.98 -8.86 -0.30
CA ALA A 115 -5.97 -8.85 0.78
C ALA A 115 -5.37 -8.42 2.15
N PRO A 116 -4.65 -7.29 2.23
CA PRO A 116 -4.10 -6.86 3.50
C PRO A 116 -5.23 -6.55 4.49
N PRO A 117 -5.05 -6.84 5.79
CA PRO A 117 -6.05 -6.49 6.80
C PRO A 117 -6.26 -4.98 6.84
N LEU A 118 -7.51 -4.54 6.69
CA LEU A 118 -7.86 -3.13 6.72
C LEU A 118 -8.19 -2.69 8.14
N ARG A 119 -7.58 -1.60 8.57
CA ARG A 119 -7.84 -0.89 9.84
C ARG A 119 -7.89 0.62 9.57
N PRO A 120 -8.97 1.12 8.95
CA PRO A 120 -9.07 2.52 8.56
C PRO A 120 -8.81 3.46 9.72
N TRP A 121 -8.22 4.63 9.41
CA TRP A 121 -7.96 5.71 10.37
C TRP A 121 -6.94 5.38 11.48
N THR A 122 -6.13 4.33 11.30
CA THR A 122 -5.09 3.95 12.28
C THR A 122 -3.68 4.41 11.91
N ARG A 123 -3.48 4.87 10.67
CA ARG A 123 -2.18 5.37 10.20
C ARG A 123 -2.25 6.79 9.65
N CYS A 124 -1.17 7.51 9.86
CA CYS A 124 -0.96 8.84 9.31
C CYS A 124 -0.81 8.78 7.79
N THR A 125 -1.68 9.47 7.06
CA THR A 125 -1.61 9.51 5.58
C THR A 125 -0.37 10.23 5.08
N ALA A 126 0.24 11.12 5.88
CA ALA A 126 1.46 11.84 5.52
C ALA A 126 2.72 10.98 5.68
N CYS A 127 2.94 10.35 6.86
CA CYS A 127 4.23 9.72 7.18
C CYS A 127 4.16 8.21 7.50
N ASN A 128 2.97 7.58 7.42
CA ASN A 128 2.75 6.16 7.79
C ASN A 128 2.81 5.86 9.32
N GLY A 129 3.10 6.83 10.17
CA GLY A 129 3.12 6.65 11.63
C GLY A 129 1.75 6.23 12.19
N VAL A 130 1.75 5.57 13.35
CA VAL A 130 0.51 5.16 14.02
C VAL A 130 -0.22 6.38 14.58
N LEU A 131 -1.53 6.44 14.36
CA LEU A 131 -2.40 7.44 14.97
C LEU A 131 -2.84 6.95 16.34
N ARG A 132 -2.81 7.87 17.30
CA ARG A 132 -3.31 7.64 18.66
C ARG A 132 -4.47 8.59 18.94
N PRO A 133 -5.54 8.12 19.58
CA PRO A 133 -6.58 9.02 20.08
C PRO A 133 -5.98 10.02 21.05
N VAL A 134 -6.41 11.27 20.95
CA VAL A 134 -6.01 12.37 21.84
C VAL A 134 -7.24 13.18 22.23
N THR A 135 -7.18 13.81 23.39
CA THR A 135 -8.24 14.70 23.86
C THR A 135 -8.21 16.03 23.11
N LYS A 136 -9.32 16.75 23.12
CA LYS A 136 -9.41 18.07 22.51
C LYS A 136 -8.41 19.04 23.12
N ASP A 137 -8.27 19.03 24.44
CA ASP A 137 -7.37 19.91 25.18
C ASP A 137 -5.90 19.75 24.77
N GLU A 138 -5.49 18.50 24.43
CA GLU A 138 -4.13 18.23 23.97
C GLU A 138 -3.79 18.80 22.58
N VAL A 139 -4.81 19.05 21.77
CA VAL A 139 -4.63 19.53 20.39
C VAL A 139 -5.22 20.92 20.14
N GLU A 140 -5.98 21.47 21.09
CA GLU A 140 -6.65 22.76 20.96
C GLU A 140 -5.74 23.90 20.48
N PRO A 141 -4.49 24.04 20.98
CA PRO A 141 -3.57 25.07 20.49
C PRO A 141 -3.19 24.96 19.02
N LEU A 142 -3.38 23.76 18.44
CA LEU A 142 -3.03 23.44 17.03
C LEU A 142 -4.23 23.58 16.09
N LEU A 143 -5.44 23.79 16.63
CA LEU A 143 -6.68 23.79 15.86
C LEU A 143 -7.12 25.22 15.50
N GLU A 144 -7.65 25.35 14.29
CA GLU A 144 -8.36 26.56 13.89
C GLU A 144 -9.68 26.73 14.67
N ALA A 145 -10.13 27.97 14.86
CA ALA A 145 -11.32 28.30 15.66
C ALA A 145 -12.60 27.58 15.20
N GLY A 146 -12.77 27.35 13.90
CA GLY A 146 -13.88 26.57 13.33
C GLY A 146 -13.84 25.11 13.74
N THR A 147 -12.68 24.48 13.63
CA THR A 147 -12.45 23.08 13.98
C THR A 147 -12.67 22.81 15.46
N ARG A 148 -12.20 23.71 16.34
CA ARG A 148 -12.40 23.62 17.79
C ARG A 148 -13.88 23.55 18.19
N ARG A 149 -14.75 24.30 17.50
CA ARG A 149 -16.18 24.36 17.83
C ARG A 149 -16.98 23.16 17.33
N SER A 150 -16.48 22.48 16.29
CA SER A 150 -17.28 21.52 15.51
C SER A 150 -16.94 20.06 15.78
N TYR A 151 -15.80 19.77 16.41
CA TYR A 151 -15.32 18.40 16.55
C TYR A 151 -14.77 18.12 17.95
N ASP A 152 -14.93 16.87 18.40
CA ASP A 152 -14.52 16.44 19.74
C ASP A 152 -13.63 15.18 19.73
N ALA A 153 -13.54 14.49 18.58
CA ALA A 153 -12.71 13.29 18.41
C ALA A 153 -11.51 13.59 17.51
N TYR A 154 -10.31 13.40 18.05
CA TYR A 154 -9.05 13.67 17.37
C TYR A 154 -8.10 12.48 17.43
N GLY A 155 -7.29 12.33 16.37
CA GLY A 155 -6.16 11.44 16.35
C GLY A 155 -4.87 12.22 16.08
N ARG A 156 -3.78 11.88 16.75
CA ARG A 156 -2.47 12.50 16.54
C ARG A 156 -1.45 11.45 16.13
N CYS A 157 -0.66 11.77 15.12
CA CYS A 157 0.43 10.92 14.70
C CYS A 157 1.56 10.93 15.72
N GLY A 158 1.97 9.73 16.19
CA GLY A 158 3.07 9.60 17.14
C GLY A 158 4.44 9.94 16.54
N SER A 159 4.57 9.94 15.20
CA SER A 159 5.86 10.18 14.52
C SER A 159 6.03 11.63 14.07
N CYS A 160 5.06 12.20 13.34
CA CYS A 160 5.18 13.56 12.79
C CYS A 160 4.31 14.61 13.49
N GLY A 161 3.49 14.22 14.46
CA GLY A 161 2.63 15.14 15.23
C GLY A 161 1.38 15.61 14.50
N GLN A 162 1.16 15.24 13.22
CA GLN A 162 -0.01 15.65 12.46
C GLN A 162 -1.32 15.25 13.16
N VAL A 163 -2.24 16.19 13.29
CA VAL A 163 -3.56 15.98 13.90
C VAL A 163 -4.59 15.67 12.81
N TYR A 164 -5.50 14.75 13.13
CA TYR A 164 -6.59 14.30 12.28
C TYR A 164 -7.91 14.36 13.02
N TRP A 165 -9.00 14.68 12.31
CA TRP A 165 -10.38 14.63 12.80
C TRP A 165 -11.33 14.27 11.67
N HIS A 166 -12.50 13.76 12.00
CA HIS A 166 -13.56 13.52 11.02
C HIS A 166 -14.33 14.81 10.80
N GLY A 167 -14.02 15.52 9.71
CA GLY A 167 -14.57 16.83 9.40
C GLY A 167 -15.50 16.82 8.18
N ALA A 168 -16.03 17.99 7.83
CA ALA A 168 -16.92 18.19 6.67
C ALA A 168 -16.28 17.74 5.33
N HIS A 169 -14.96 17.67 5.24
CA HIS A 169 -14.23 17.20 4.06
C HIS A 169 -13.89 15.70 4.11
N SER A 170 -14.31 14.97 5.14
CA SER A 170 -14.05 13.52 5.26
C SER A 170 -14.85 12.66 4.27
N GLY A 171 -15.93 13.19 3.69
CA GLY A 171 -16.83 12.41 2.84
C GLY A 171 -16.15 11.68 1.67
N HIS A 172 -15.17 12.33 1.03
CA HIS A 172 -14.38 11.66 -0.02
C HIS A 172 -13.48 10.54 0.55
N LEU A 173 -12.91 10.73 1.73
CA LEU A 173 -12.06 9.72 2.39
C LEU A 173 -12.92 8.55 2.89
N GLU A 174 -14.10 8.82 3.43
CA GLU A 174 -15.08 7.82 3.85
C GLU A 174 -15.55 6.97 2.66
N GLU A 175 -15.75 7.60 1.50
CA GLU A 175 -16.08 6.88 0.27
C GLU A 175 -14.96 5.92 -0.16
N ILE A 176 -13.69 6.34 -0.07
CA ILE A 176 -12.54 5.46 -0.34
C ILE A 176 -12.55 4.27 0.63
N VAL A 177 -12.78 4.50 1.92
CA VAL A 177 -12.84 3.44 2.93
C VAL A 177 -14.01 2.48 2.63
N ARG A 178 -15.19 3.01 2.33
CA ARG A 178 -16.38 2.21 2.00
C ARG A 178 -16.16 1.32 0.79
N MET A 179 -15.63 1.88 -0.30
CA MET A 179 -15.31 1.12 -1.51
C MET A 179 -14.27 0.03 -1.24
N ALA A 180 -13.20 0.36 -0.54
CA ALA A 180 -12.12 -0.58 -0.24
C ALA A 180 -12.60 -1.75 0.63
N THR A 181 -13.44 -1.46 1.61
CA THR A 181 -14.04 -2.50 2.47
C THR A 181 -14.95 -3.44 1.67
N ALA A 182 -15.73 -2.89 0.72
CA ALA A 182 -16.58 -3.70 -0.15
C ALA A 182 -15.79 -4.61 -1.11
N TRP A 183 -14.57 -4.23 -1.52
CA TRP A 183 -13.71 -5.05 -2.37
C TRP A 183 -12.94 -6.13 -1.59
N SER A 184 -12.86 -6.00 -0.27
CA SER A 184 -12.11 -6.92 0.61
C SER A 184 -13.02 -7.92 1.33
N ALA A 185 -14.34 -7.82 1.13
CA ALA A 185 -15.37 -8.74 1.66
C ALA A 185 -15.55 -9.92 0.71
#